data_52e6d6b33f7ed02ef27a0ed720465edf
#
_entry.id   52e6d6b33f7ed02ef27a0ed720465edf
#
_cell.length_a   1.000
_cell.length_b   1.000
_cell.length_c   1.000
_cell.angle_alpha   90.00
_cell.angle_beta   90.00
_cell.angle_gamma   90.00
#
_symmetry.space_group_name_H-M   'P 1'
#
loop_
_entity.id
_entity.type
_entity.pdbx_description
1 polymer ?
#
loop_
_entity_poly.entity_id
_entity_poly.type
_entity_poly.pdbx_seq_one_letter_code
_entity_poly.pdbx_strand_id
1 'polypeptide(L)'
;DTAKLDIKNSGTISGNTAAIMFASNKNNTLVLDTGSVLVGDVISTNSTGNTLTLIGTGTEDSNFVGLNEGDGFASVTMNGENWALSGDIDIIGSGDSLMIDKGALTLAGEVSNTGNTRVAKDASLQLGDGEKTATLSGGITNNGTVIFNQGSDFTFATDMTGSGNVEKVDSNTLTLTGKNSYKGDTVLHGGTTLVSTGATLGVKGSNATVTVENGATFATAGEVNNNIAVLSGGTLAAWNAVQGNSTLSASGVDTINGNVTNGGTLLLSAADNSVGNNFTINGDYTGSDGSQIVMNSTLGEDNSPTDHLTITGSSFGQSGVSITNIGGAGAQTINGMEIVSIGGSSEAQLTLAKPVVAGAWEYNLYQHSDGNWYLESKATPSDDPSDDTDDSGNTDDGGNTDNGGNTDNGGNTDNGGNTDNGGNTDNGGNTDNGGNTDNGGNTDNGGNT
;
A
#
# COMPACT_ATOMS: atom_id res chain seq x y z
N ASP A 1 -27.37 -0.07 -49.02
CA ASP A 1 -28.44 0.13 -48.09
C ASP A 1 -28.54 1.61 -47.73
N THR A 2 -29.74 2.18 -47.85
CA THR A 2 -29.92 3.63 -47.62
C THR A 2 -30.77 3.92 -46.41
N ALA A 3 -31.23 2.90 -45.69
CA ALA A 3 -32.10 3.07 -44.54
C ALA A 3 -31.31 3.15 -43.25
N LYS A 4 -31.82 3.92 -42.27
CA LYS A 4 -31.36 3.90 -40.90
C LYS A 4 -31.92 2.64 -40.25
N LEU A 5 -31.11 2.00 -39.44
CA LEU A 5 -31.51 0.84 -38.63
C LEU A 5 -31.56 1.22 -37.17
N ASP A 6 -32.67 0.91 -36.52
CA ASP A 6 -32.84 1.04 -35.10
C ASP A 6 -33.18 -0.35 -34.54
N ILE A 7 -32.18 -0.94 -33.86
CA ILE A 7 -32.30 -2.31 -33.35
C ILE A 7 -32.39 -2.27 -31.83
N LYS A 8 -33.38 -2.94 -31.28
CA LYS A 8 -33.45 -3.21 -29.85
C LYS A 8 -33.50 -4.72 -29.68
N ASN A 9 -32.50 -5.27 -29.01
CA ASN A 9 -32.37 -6.72 -28.81
C ASN A 9 -32.59 -7.10 -27.35
N SER A 10 -33.48 -8.09 -27.15
CA SER A 10 -33.67 -8.76 -25.87
C SER A 10 -33.75 -10.28 -26.06
N GLY A 11 -33.18 -10.78 -27.14
CA GLY A 11 -33.15 -12.19 -27.50
C GLY A 11 -31.79 -12.50 -28.17
N THR A 12 -31.77 -13.57 -28.97
CA THR A 12 -30.52 -14.00 -29.61
C THR A 12 -30.45 -13.51 -31.06
N ILE A 13 -29.32 -12.87 -31.41
CA ILE A 13 -28.98 -12.56 -32.80
C ILE A 13 -27.66 -13.27 -33.06
N SER A 14 -27.64 -14.05 -34.16
CA SER A 14 -26.48 -14.92 -34.46
C SER A 14 -26.05 -14.77 -35.90
N GLY A 15 -24.76 -14.76 -36.15
CA GLY A 15 -24.18 -14.75 -37.49
C GLY A 15 -22.78 -15.34 -37.46
N ASN A 16 -22.36 -15.96 -38.57
CA ASN A 16 -21.08 -16.65 -38.62
C ASN A 16 -19.88 -15.69 -38.48
N THR A 17 -19.98 -14.53 -39.11
CA THR A 17 -18.88 -13.52 -39.06
C THR A 17 -19.26 -12.37 -38.15
N ALA A 18 -20.48 -11.92 -38.26
CA ALA A 18 -21.00 -10.84 -37.46
C ALA A 18 -22.45 -11.13 -37.13
N ALA A 19 -22.84 -10.88 -35.90
CA ALA A 19 -24.26 -10.91 -35.48
C ALA A 19 -24.96 -9.72 -36.11
N ILE A 20 -24.32 -8.57 -36.17
CA ILE A 20 -24.89 -7.34 -36.74
C ILE A 20 -23.80 -6.61 -37.52
N MET A 21 -24.13 -6.11 -38.71
CA MET A 21 -23.25 -5.24 -39.48
C MET A 21 -23.98 -3.98 -39.88
N PHE A 22 -23.54 -2.85 -39.38
CA PHE A 22 -24.01 -1.54 -39.81
C PHE A 22 -23.09 -1.02 -40.93
N ALA A 23 -23.56 -1.18 -42.16
CA ALA A 23 -22.76 -0.83 -43.34
C ALA A 23 -23.33 0.38 -44.08
N SER A 24 -24.41 0.98 -43.59
CA SER A 24 -24.99 2.17 -44.20
C SER A 24 -24.31 3.43 -43.69
N ASN A 25 -24.41 4.52 -44.46
CA ASN A 25 -23.89 5.82 -44.05
C ASN A 25 -24.85 6.57 -43.14
N LYS A 26 -25.77 5.87 -42.48
CA LYS A 26 -26.77 6.46 -41.58
C LYS A 26 -26.36 6.22 -40.16
N ASN A 27 -26.88 7.07 -39.28
CA ASN A 27 -26.62 6.97 -37.83
C ASN A 27 -27.55 5.91 -37.27
N ASN A 28 -27.10 4.68 -37.23
CA ASN A 28 -27.83 3.55 -36.74
C ASN A 28 -27.79 3.45 -35.21
N THR A 29 -28.76 2.80 -34.62
CA THR A 29 -28.79 2.62 -33.16
C THR A 29 -28.93 1.14 -32.82
N LEU A 30 -28.14 0.71 -31.82
CA LEU A 30 -28.28 -0.62 -31.21
C LEU A 30 -28.54 -0.43 -29.72
N VAL A 31 -29.65 -1.02 -29.26
CA VAL A 31 -29.99 -1.07 -27.83
C VAL A 31 -30.00 -2.52 -27.42
N LEU A 32 -29.19 -2.86 -26.43
CA LEU A 32 -29.16 -4.18 -25.81
C LEU A 32 -29.91 -4.11 -24.49
N ASP A 33 -30.87 -5.01 -24.32
CA ASP A 33 -31.72 -5.08 -23.12
C ASP A 33 -31.54 -6.44 -22.45
N THR A 34 -32.13 -6.63 -21.28
CA THR A 34 -32.11 -7.89 -20.55
C THR A 34 -32.51 -9.05 -21.46
N GLY A 35 -31.69 -10.10 -21.49
CA GLY A 35 -31.93 -11.27 -22.34
C GLY A 35 -31.25 -11.18 -23.71
N SER A 36 -30.55 -10.10 -24.01
CA SER A 36 -29.73 -9.99 -25.21
C SER A 36 -28.62 -11.02 -25.20
N VAL A 37 -28.44 -11.70 -26.33
CA VAL A 37 -27.32 -12.62 -26.60
C VAL A 37 -26.91 -12.40 -28.05
N LEU A 38 -25.66 -12.02 -28.26
CA LEU A 38 -25.07 -11.86 -29.58
C LEU A 38 -24.10 -13.00 -29.81
N VAL A 39 -24.22 -13.66 -30.95
CA VAL A 39 -23.26 -14.71 -31.37
C VAL A 39 -22.59 -14.23 -32.63
N GLY A 40 -21.38 -13.72 -32.49
CA GLY A 40 -20.60 -13.03 -33.51
C GLY A 40 -20.49 -11.53 -33.23
N ASP A 41 -19.59 -10.87 -33.94
CA ASP A 41 -19.26 -9.47 -33.68
C ASP A 41 -20.36 -8.49 -34.10
N VAL A 42 -20.32 -7.31 -33.56
CA VAL A 42 -21.13 -6.16 -34.01
C VAL A 42 -20.17 -5.20 -34.73
N ILE A 43 -20.35 -5.10 -36.01
CA ILE A 43 -19.45 -4.32 -36.87
C ILE A 43 -20.12 -3.01 -37.25
N SER A 44 -19.45 -1.90 -36.94
CA SER A 44 -19.89 -0.54 -37.27
C SER A 44 -18.95 0.06 -38.30
N THR A 45 -19.42 0.25 -39.52
CA THR A 45 -18.62 0.78 -40.62
C THR A 45 -19.41 1.78 -41.45
N ASN A 46 -18.72 2.61 -42.23
CA ASN A 46 -19.31 3.60 -43.13
C ASN A 46 -20.18 4.67 -42.45
N SER A 47 -20.15 4.81 -41.16
CA SER A 47 -20.88 5.87 -40.46
C SER A 47 -20.14 6.25 -39.19
N THR A 48 -20.02 7.54 -38.94
CA THR A 48 -19.44 8.09 -37.72
C THR A 48 -20.47 8.38 -36.65
N GLY A 49 -21.73 7.94 -36.84
CA GLY A 49 -22.83 8.28 -35.93
C GLY A 49 -23.59 7.06 -35.36
N ASN A 50 -23.04 5.85 -35.49
CA ASN A 50 -23.69 4.67 -34.91
C ASN A 50 -23.52 4.67 -33.39
N THR A 51 -24.57 4.27 -32.66
CA THR A 51 -24.56 4.30 -31.20
C THR A 51 -24.95 2.97 -30.62
N LEU A 52 -24.34 2.62 -29.48
CA LEU A 52 -24.68 1.46 -28.67
C LEU A 52 -25.21 1.95 -27.31
N THR A 53 -26.33 1.41 -26.88
CA THR A 53 -26.92 1.70 -25.57
C THR A 53 -27.27 0.40 -24.86
N LEU A 54 -26.87 0.32 -23.59
CA LEU A 54 -27.09 -0.83 -22.72
C LEU A 54 -28.15 -0.44 -21.70
N ILE A 55 -29.26 -1.21 -21.65
CA ILE A 55 -30.35 -1.03 -20.68
C ILE A 55 -30.63 -2.37 -20.00
N GLY A 56 -31.26 -2.35 -18.82
CA GLY A 56 -31.47 -3.59 -18.06
C GLY A 56 -30.15 -4.21 -17.60
N THR A 57 -30.01 -5.52 -17.75
CA THR A 57 -28.84 -6.27 -17.32
C THR A 57 -28.39 -7.25 -18.40
N GLY A 58 -27.07 -7.48 -18.51
CA GLY A 58 -26.57 -8.48 -19.44
C GLY A 58 -25.07 -8.66 -19.44
N THR A 59 -24.62 -9.62 -20.24
CA THR A 59 -23.21 -9.86 -20.50
C THR A 59 -23.05 -10.15 -21.99
N GLU A 60 -21.99 -9.62 -22.59
CA GLU A 60 -21.65 -9.92 -23.99
C GLU A 60 -20.14 -10.11 -24.12
N ASP A 61 -19.75 -11.09 -24.90
CA ASP A 61 -18.36 -11.33 -25.25
C ASP A 61 -18.08 -10.98 -26.73
N SER A 62 -19.07 -10.50 -27.46
CA SER A 62 -18.92 -10.00 -28.82
C SER A 62 -18.06 -8.74 -28.83
N ASN A 63 -17.30 -8.57 -29.92
CA ASN A 63 -16.61 -7.31 -30.19
C ASN A 63 -17.59 -6.30 -30.79
N PHE A 64 -17.38 -5.03 -30.46
CA PHE A 64 -18.14 -3.90 -30.97
C PHE A 64 -17.13 -2.98 -31.71
N VAL A 65 -16.81 -3.32 -32.94
CA VAL A 65 -15.64 -2.75 -33.61
C VAL A 65 -15.98 -2.23 -35.01
N GLY A 66 -15.02 -1.54 -35.61
CA GLY A 66 -15.02 -1.17 -37.02
C GLY A 66 -14.33 -2.21 -37.88
N LEU A 67 -14.37 -2.02 -39.21
CA LEU A 67 -13.58 -2.83 -40.15
C LEU A 67 -12.29 -2.13 -40.57
N ASN A 68 -12.32 -0.81 -40.54
CA ASN A 68 -11.19 0.01 -41.00
C ASN A 68 -10.89 1.07 -39.99
N GLU A 69 -9.70 1.64 -40.13
CA GLU A 69 -9.31 2.79 -39.31
C GLU A 69 -10.35 3.91 -39.46
N GLY A 70 -10.86 4.41 -38.33
CA GLY A 70 -11.87 5.45 -38.32
C GLY A 70 -13.30 4.95 -38.35
N ASP A 71 -13.51 3.65 -38.39
CA ASP A 71 -14.82 3.03 -38.17
C ASP A 71 -14.99 2.70 -36.68
N GLY A 72 -16.22 2.48 -36.25
CA GLY A 72 -16.58 2.17 -34.86
C GLY A 72 -17.86 2.85 -34.46
N PHE A 73 -18.09 2.95 -33.16
CA PHE A 73 -19.31 3.57 -32.62
C PHE A 73 -19.03 5.04 -32.25
N ALA A 74 -19.95 5.93 -32.57
CA ALA A 74 -19.87 7.32 -32.12
C ALA A 74 -19.94 7.43 -30.61
N SER A 75 -20.75 6.56 -29.97
CA SER A 75 -20.87 6.53 -28.52
C SER A 75 -21.36 5.17 -28.03
N VAL A 76 -20.97 4.87 -26.81
CA VAL A 76 -21.49 3.75 -26.02
C VAL A 76 -22.05 4.32 -24.72
N THR A 77 -23.30 4.00 -24.41
CA THR A 77 -23.99 4.51 -23.23
C THR A 77 -24.47 3.36 -22.37
N MET A 78 -24.04 3.32 -21.12
CA MET A 78 -24.63 2.46 -20.09
C MET A 78 -25.71 3.23 -19.36
N ASN A 79 -26.97 2.79 -19.52
CA ASN A 79 -28.13 3.37 -18.88
C ASN A 79 -29.01 2.24 -18.28
N GLY A 80 -28.40 1.14 -17.95
CA GLY A 80 -29.05 -0.03 -17.35
C GLY A 80 -28.73 -0.17 -15.86
N GLU A 81 -28.74 -1.41 -15.40
CA GLU A 81 -28.42 -1.73 -14.02
C GLU A 81 -27.02 -2.35 -13.89
N ASN A 82 -26.75 -3.35 -14.75
CA ASN A 82 -25.47 -4.06 -14.65
C ASN A 82 -25.15 -4.75 -15.98
N TRP A 83 -24.08 -4.31 -16.62
CA TRP A 83 -23.59 -4.92 -17.86
C TRP A 83 -22.12 -5.27 -17.78
N ALA A 84 -21.72 -6.36 -18.39
CA ALA A 84 -20.33 -6.75 -18.56
C ALA A 84 -20.05 -7.00 -20.04
N LEU A 85 -19.07 -6.30 -20.58
CA LEU A 85 -18.61 -6.46 -21.96
C LEU A 85 -17.17 -6.93 -21.92
N SER A 86 -16.90 -8.13 -22.47
CA SER A 86 -15.56 -8.72 -22.45
C SER A 86 -14.89 -8.77 -23.82
N GLY A 87 -15.55 -8.26 -24.85
CA GLY A 87 -14.97 -8.06 -26.17
C GLY A 87 -14.36 -6.67 -26.33
N ASP A 88 -13.72 -6.46 -27.46
CA ASP A 88 -13.09 -5.18 -27.79
C ASP A 88 -14.12 -4.19 -28.31
N ILE A 89 -13.87 -2.90 -28.06
CA ILE A 89 -14.82 -1.84 -28.41
C ILE A 89 -14.08 -0.67 -29.04
N ASP A 90 -14.51 -0.28 -30.26
CA ASP A 90 -14.02 0.91 -30.94
C ASP A 90 -15.02 2.06 -30.79
N ILE A 91 -14.59 3.13 -30.12
CA ILE A 91 -15.39 4.35 -29.93
C ILE A 91 -14.66 5.51 -30.56
N ILE A 92 -15.28 6.11 -31.59
CA ILE A 92 -14.64 7.11 -32.42
C ILE A 92 -15.19 8.53 -32.20
N GLY A 93 -16.18 8.68 -31.35
CA GLY A 93 -16.76 10.00 -31.08
C GLY A 93 -15.80 10.87 -30.28
N SER A 94 -15.86 12.19 -30.54
CA SER A 94 -15.13 13.18 -29.75
C SER A 94 -16.02 13.65 -28.58
N GLY A 95 -15.40 14.21 -27.55
CA GLY A 95 -16.14 14.62 -26.34
C GLY A 95 -16.47 13.44 -25.47
N ASP A 96 -17.57 13.48 -24.75
CA ASP A 96 -18.03 12.34 -23.95
C ASP A 96 -18.61 11.27 -24.87
N SER A 97 -17.93 10.18 -25.01
CA SER A 97 -18.32 9.15 -25.99
C SER A 97 -18.50 7.75 -25.37
N LEU A 98 -17.91 7.49 -24.22
CA LEU A 98 -18.27 6.36 -23.37
C LEU A 98 -18.94 6.94 -22.11
N MET A 99 -20.23 6.70 -21.96
CA MET A 99 -21.02 7.33 -20.90
C MET A 99 -21.63 6.26 -20.02
N ILE A 100 -21.27 6.29 -18.74
CA ILE A 100 -21.90 5.44 -17.73
C ILE A 100 -22.84 6.34 -16.95
N ASP A 101 -24.09 6.43 -17.44
CA ASP A 101 -25.08 7.35 -16.89
C ASP A 101 -25.80 6.75 -15.69
N LYS A 102 -25.86 5.41 -15.60
CA LYS A 102 -26.57 4.72 -14.54
C LYS A 102 -26.01 3.30 -14.40
N GLY A 103 -26.06 2.77 -13.17
CA GLY A 103 -25.72 1.38 -12.88
C GLY A 103 -24.24 1.09 -12.97
N ALA A 104 -23.90 -0.15 -13.28
CA ALA A 104 -22.52 -0.63 -13.29
C ALA A 104 -22.16 -1.19 -14.66
N LEU A 105 -21.04 -0.74 -15.22
CA LEU A 105 -20.46 -1.28 -16.45
C LEU A 105 -19.09 -1.90 -16.14
N THR A 106 -18.94 -3.18 -16.46
CA THR A 106 -17.63 -3.86 -16.42
C THR A 106 -17.12 -4.03 -17.84
N LEU A 107 -15.88 -3.61 -18.07
CA LEU A 107 -15.19 -3.77 -19.33
C LEU A 107 -14.00 -4.70 -19.10
N ALA A 108 -13.82 -5.70 -19.96
CA ALA A 108 -12.75 -6.69 -19.83
C ALA A 108 -12.11 -7.01 -21.19
N GLY A 109 -12.02 -6.00 -22.05
CA GLY A 109 -11.38 -6.04 -23.36
C GLY A 109 -10.66 -4.75 -23.65
N GLU A 110 -10.19 -4.60 -24.89
CA GLU A 110 -9.50 -3.39 -25.32
C GLU A 110 -10.55 -2.36 -25.76
N VAL A 111 -10.60 -1.21 -25.07
CA VAL A 111 -11.50 -0.13 -25.41
C VAL A 111 -10.72 1.01 -26.02
N SER A 112 -10.82 1.13 -27.34
CA SER A 112 -10.25 2.21 -28.10
C SER A 112 -11.22 3.37 -28.10
N ASN A 113 -11.00 4.35 -27.24
CA ASN A 113 -11.88 5.51 -27.10
C ASN A 113 -11.11 6.80 -27.40
N THR A 114 -11.44 7.44 -28.52
CA THR A 114 -10.76 8.69 -28.91
C THR A 114 -11.34 9.90 -28.16
N GLY A 115 -12.49 9.76 -27.56
CA GLY A 115 -13.13 10.80 -26.75
C GLY A 115 -12.88 10.58 -25.27
N ASN A 116 -13.76 11.14 -24.48
CA ASN A 116 -13.71 11.07 -23.01
C ASN A 116 -14.72 10.05 -22.48
N THR A 117 -14.34 9.39 -21.39
CA THR A 117 -15.25 8.54 -20.62
C THR A 117 -15.86 9.35 -19.49
N ARG A 118 -17.18 9.31 -19.35
CA ARG A 118 -17.86 10.00 -18.27
C ARG A 118 -18.60 9.00 -17.40
N VAL A 119 -18.26 8.98 -16.12
CA VAL A 119 -18.96 8.19 -15.10
C VAL A 119 -19.82 9.13 -14.29
N ALA A 120 -21.12 8.97 -14.37
CA ALA A 120 -22.07 9.84 -13.68
C ALA A 120 -22.10 9.50 -12.18
N LYS A 121 -22.66 10.45 -11.40
CA LYS A 121 -22.83 10.24 -9.96
C LYS A 121 -23.71 8.99 -9.75
N ASP A 122 -23.32 8.19 -8.79
CA ASP A 122 -24.00 6.93 -8.41
C ASP A 122 -23.91 5.82 -9.48
N ALA A 123 -23.11 6.02 -10.53
CA ALA A 123 -22.78 5.00 -11.50
C ALA A 123 -21.38 4.47 -11.24
N SER A 124 -21.05 3.29 -11.80
CA SER A 124 -19.70 2.74 -11.65
C SER A 124 -19.19 2.15 -12.97
N LEU A 125 -17.88 2.32 -13.18
CA LEU A 125 -17.12 1.71 -14.26
C LEU A 125 -16.04 0.82 -13.67
N GLN A 126 -16.08 -0.47 -14.01
CA GLN A 126 -15.03 -1.39 -13.61
C GLN A 126 -14.16 -1.74 -14.83
N LEU A 127 -12.86 -1.66 -14.67
CA LEU A 127 -11.86 -2.02 -15.67
C LEU A 127 -11.21 -3.35 -15.24
N GLY A 128 -11.41 -4.37 -16.06
CA GLY A 128 -11.06 -5.75 -15.78
C GLY A 128 -12.14 -6.48 -15.00
N ASP A 129 -12.07 -7.80 -15.00
CA ASP A 129 -13.02 -8.66 -14.29
C ASP A 129 -12.32 -9.58 -13.28
N GLY A 130 -11.04 -9.33 -13.02
CA GLY A 130 -10.21 -10.14 -12.13
C GLY A 130 -9.46 -11.24 -12.85
N GLU A 131 -9.87 -11.59 -14.07
CA GLU A 131 -9.19 -12.58 -14.90
C GLU A 131 -8.65 -11.95 -16.18
N LYS A 132 -9.42 -11.04 -16.76
CA LYS A 132 -9.02 -10.31 -17.97
C LYS A 132 -8.69 -8.87 -17.61
N THR A 133 -7.77 -8.33 -18.39
CA THR A 133 -7.36 -6.93 -18.25
C THR A 133 -8.13 -6.09 -19.26
N ALA A 134 -8.63 -4.95 -18.83
CA ALA A 134 -9.25 -3.96 -19.71
C ALA A 134 -8.28 -2.81 -19.94
N THR A 135 -8.21 -2.33 -21.18
CA THR A 135 -7.50 -1.08 -21.51
C THR A 135 -8.52 -0.03 -21.93
N LEU A 136 -8.21 1.22 -21.64
CA LEU A 136 -9.04 2.36 -22.00
C LEU A 136 -8.14 3.51 -22.41
N SER A 137 -8.31 4.02 -23.63
CA SER A 137 -7.38 5.00 -24.18
C SER A 137 -7.77 6.46 -23.95
N GLY A 138 -9.00 6.77 -23.73
CA GLY A 138 -9.46 8.15 -23.49
C GLY A 138 -9.34 8.56 -22.02
N GLY A 139 -9.42 9.86 -21.75
CA GLY A 139 -9.47 10.37 -20.38
C GLY A 139 -10.77 9.98 -19.67
N ILE A 140 -10.79 10.13 -18.34
CA ILE A 140 -11.98 9.81 -17.56
C ILE A 140 -12.42 11.02 -16.73
N THR A 141 -13.69 11.40 -16.88
CA THR A 141 -14.35 12.32 -15.94
C THR A 141 -15.18 11.45 -15.00
N ASN A 142 -14.64 11.18 -13.82
CA ASN A 142 -15.28 10.31 -12.84
C ASN A 142 -16.04 11.13 -11.79
N ASN A 143 -17.37 11.06 -11.80
CA ASN A 143 -18.20 11.62 -10.74
C ASN A 143 -18.95 10.52 -9.96
N GLY A 144 -18.71 9.27 -10.30
CA GLY A 144 -19.22 8.08 -9.62
C GLY A 144 -18.11 7.28 -8.98
N THR A 145 -17.93 6.03 -9.42
CA THR A 145 -16.85 5.16 -8.94
C THR A 145 -16.15 4.49 -10.12
N VAL A 146 -14.83 4.55 -10.15
CA VAL A 146 -13.99 3.77 -11.06
C VAL A 146 -13.31 2.67 -10.27
N ILE A 147 -13.43 1.43 -10.75
CA ILE A 147 -12.92 0.24 -10.06
C ILE A 147 -11.88 -0.42 -10.96
N PHE A 148 -10.67 -0.61 -10.45
CA PHE A 148 -9.64 -1.40 -11.10
C PHE A 148 -9.69 -2.83 -10.55
N ASN A 149 -9.97 -3.79 -11.44
CA ASN A 149 -10.01 -5.22 -11.13
C ASN A 149 -9.35 -5.99 -12.27
N GLN A 150 -8.09 -5.66 -12.52
CA GLN A 150 -7.35 -6.17 -13.67
C GLN A 150 -6.87 -7.60 -13.45
N GLY A 151 -6.78 -8.37 -14.54
CA GLY A 151 -6.30 -9.75 -14.49
C GLY A 151 -4.78 -9.88 -14.44
N SER A 152 -4.05 -8.76 -14.61
CA SER A 152 -2.58 -8.72 -14.57
C SER A 152 -2.13 -7.31 -14.21
N ASP A 153 -0.82 -7.15 -14.00
CA ASP A 153 -0.23 -5.82 -13.78
C ASP A 153 -0.63 -4.86 -14.89
N PHE A 154 -0.96 -3.63 -14.50
CA PHE A 154 -1.55 -2.68 -15.44
C PHE A 154 -1.00 -1.26 -15.22
N THR A 155 -0.73 -0.58 -16.33
CA THR A 155 -0.35 0.83 -16.30
C THR A 155 -1.52 1.68 -16.79
N PHE A 156 -2.02 2.55 -15.90
CA PHE A 156 -3.07 3.51 -16.25
C PHE A 156 -2.40 4.83 -16.61
N ALA A 157 -2.36 5.11 -17.90
CA ALA A 157 -1.62 6.26 -18.43
C ALA A 157 -2.50 7.47 -18.71
N THR A 158 -3.82 7.32 -18.68
CA THR A 158 -4.74 8.41 -18.99
C THR A 158 -5.03 9.26 -17.76
N ASP A 159 -5.50 10.49 -18.00
CA ASP A 159 -5.86 11.40 -16.92
C ASP A 159 -7.25 11.10 -16.40
N MET A 160 -7.43 11.23 -15.09
CA MET A 160 -8.74 11.10 -14.46
C MET A 160 -9.06 12.34 -13.65
N THR A 161 -10.24 12.90 -13.87
CA THR A 161 -10.74 14.09 -13.17
C THR A 161 -12.11 13.79 -12.56
N GLY A 162 -12.71 14.79 -11.91
CA GLY A 162 -14.07 14.67 -11.37
C GLY A 162 -14.11 14.61 -9.87
N SER A 163 -15.28 14.29 -9.33
CA SER A 163 -15.52 14.27 -7.89
C SER A 163 -15.72 12.86 -7.32
N GLY A 164 -15.61 11.83 -8.16
CA GLY A 164 -15.91 10.45 -7.80
C GLY A 164 -14.76 9.73 -7.12
N ASN A 165 -15.03 8.51 -6.71
CA ASN A 165 -14.12 7.66 -5.96
C ASN A 165 -13.41 6.66 -6.86
N VAL A 166 -12.32 6.09 -6.36
CA VAL A 166 -11.57 5.06 -7.06
C VAL A 166 -11.33 3.88 -6.11
N GLU A 167 -11.48 2.66 -6.62
CA GLU A 167 -11.18 1.45 -5.87
C GLU A 167 -10.25 0.58 -6.69
N LYS A 168 -9.33 -0.11 -6.01
CA LYS A 168 -8.49 -1.15 -6.61
C LYS A 168 -8.69 -2.43 -5.83
N VAL A 169 -9.24 -3.45 -6.48
CA VAL A 169 -9.65 -4.68 -5.77
C VAL A 169 -8.77 -5.89 -6.09
N ASP A 170 -8.05 -5.88 -7.20
CA ASP A 170 -7.18 -7.00 -7.59
C ASP A 170 -5.86 -7.04 -6.80
N SER A 171 -5.14 -8.16 -6.92
CA SER A 171 -3.84 -8.35 -6.25
C SER A 171 -2.64 -7.96 -7.11
N ASN A 172 -2.86 -7.46 -8.31
CA ASN A 172 -1.82 -7.08 -9.25
C ASN A 172 -1.25 -5.69 -8.94
N THR A 173 -0.27 -5.26 -9.72
CA THR A 173 0.31 -3.92 -9.61
C THR A 173 -0.43 -2.96 -10.54
N LEU A 174 -0.95 -1.88 -9.99
CA LEU A 174 -1.50 -0.75 -10.72
C LEU A 174 -0.48 0.38 -10.72
N THR A 175 0.00 0.79 -11.89
CA THR A 175 0.92 1.92 -12.01
C THR A 175 0.18 3.11 -12.62
N LEU A 176 0.10 4.20 -11.89
CA LEU A 176 -0.51 5.45 -12.35
C LEU A 176 0.57 6.35 -12.93
N THR A 177 0.45 6.72 -14.21
CA THR A 177 1.42 7.60 -14.88
C THR A 177 0.80 8.91 -15.35
N GLY A 178 -0.53 9.04 -15.30
CA GLY A 178 -1.26 10.23 -15.72
C GLY A 178 -1.50 11.24 -14.58
N LYS A 179 -2.27 12.27 -14.90
CA LYS A 179 -2.68 13.31 -13.95
C LYS A 179 -4.04 12.92 -13.38
N ASN A 180 -4.03 12.26 -12.24
CA ASN A 180 -5.24 11.78 -11.60
C ASN A 180 -5.70 12.81 -10.56
N SER A 181 -6.42 13.84 -11.01
CA SER A 181 -6.84 14.98 -10.20
C SER A 181 -8.30 14.90 -9.77
N TYR A 182 -8.85 13.71 -9.63
CA TYR A 182 -10.18 13.53 -9.06
C TYR A 182 -10.16 13.88 -7.55
N LYS A 183 -11.34 14.23 -7.02
CA LYS A 183 -11.45 14.79 -5.67
C LYS A 183 -12.03 13.81 -4.66
N GLY A 184 -12.43 12.63 -5.10
CA GLY A 184 -12.97 11.60 -4.21
C GLY A 184 -11.89 10.76 -3.55
N ASP A 185 -12.34 9.85 -2.70
CA ASP A 185 -11.46 8.95 -1.98
C ASP A 185 -10.98 7.81 -2.86
N THR A 186 -9.85 7.22 -2.46
CA THR A 186 -9.29 6.03 -3.10
C THR A 186 -9.19 4.93 -2.06
N VAL A 187 -9.69 3.74 -2.39
CA VAL A 187 -9.58 2.57 -1.50
C VAL A 187 -8.79 1.48 -2.21
N LEU A 188 -7.72 1.05 -1.57
CA LEU A 188 -6.83 0.00 -2.07
C LEU A 188 -7.06 -1.26 -1.24
N HIS A 189 -7.80 -2.20 -1.82
CA HIS A 189 -8.17 -3.45 -1.12
C HIS A 189 -7.06 -4.49 -1.16
N GLY A 190 -6.16 -4.43 -2.15
CA GLY A 190 -5.06 -5.38 -2.27
C GLY A 190 -4.06 -5.00 -3.35
N GLY A 191 -3.01 -5.84 -3.49
CA GLY A 191 -1.97 -5.63 -4.47
C GLY A 191 -1.15 -4.38 -4.24
N THR A 192 -0.50 -3.90 -5.29
CA THR A 192 0.39 -2.74 -5.20
C THR A 192 -0.15 -1.61 -6.09
N THR A 193 -0.18 -0.40 -5.56
CA THR A 193 -0.47 0.81 -6.35
C THR A 193 0.73 1.73 -6.33
N LEU A 194 1.19 2.13 -7.51
CA LEU A 194 2.36 2.97 -7.71
C LEU A 194 1.97 4.28 -8.38
N VAL A 195 2.42 5.40 -7.85
CA VAL A 195 2.30 6.71 -8.50
C VAL A 195 3.68 7.07 -9.02
N SER A 196 3.86 7.01 -10.35
CA SER A 196 5.15 7.20 -10.99
C SER A 196 5.66 8.63 -10.93
N THR A 197 6.95 8.79 -11.15
CA THR A 197 7.56 10.11 -11.34
C THR A 197 6.80 10.89 -12.43
N GLY A 198 6.42 12.11 -12.11
CA GLY A 198 5.67 12.98 -13.01
C GLY A 198 4.16 12.77 -13.01
N ALA A 199 3.69 11.70 -12.39
CA ALA A 199 2.26 11.46 -12.22
C ALA A 199 1.73 12.28 -11.02
N THR A 200 0.41 12.44 -10.96
CA THR A 200 -0.27 13.12 -9.86
C THR A 200 -1.43 12.28 -9.37
N LEU A 201 -1.63 12.23 -8.07
CA LEU A 201 -2.82 11.65 -7.46
C LEU A 201 -3.43 12.68 -6.50
N GLY A 202 -4.69 12.99 -6.72
CA GLY A 202 -5.46 13.91 -5.89
C GLY A 202 -5.25 15.39 -6.24
N VAL A 203 -5.93 16.25 -5.49
CA VAL A 203 -5.93 17.70 -5.69
C VAL A 203 -5.37 18.37 -4.45
N LYS A 204 -4.39 19.25 -4.65
CA LYS A 204 -3.73 19.95 -3.56
C LYS A 204 -4.74 20.68 -2.69
N GLY A 205 -4.65 20.47 -1.40
CA GLY A 205 -5.56 21.07 -0.43
C GLY A 205 -6.90 20.34 -0.32
N SER A 206 -7.04 19.18 -0.94
CA SER A 206 -8.20 18.31 -0.79
C SER A 206 -8.14 17.58 0.56
N ASN A 207 -9.31 17.17 1.06
CA ASN A 207 -9.40 16.29 2.23
C ASN A 207 -9.61 14.84 1.83
N ALA A 208 -9.48 14.53 0.56
CA ALA A 208 -9.64 13.16 0.09
C ALA A 208 -8.55 12.25 0.66
N THR A 209 -8.91 11.00 0.90
CA THR A 209 -8.05 10.03 1.57
C THR A 209 -7.78 8.84 0.65
N VAL A 210 -6.53 8.37 0.65
CA VAL A 210 -6.18 7.05 0.13
C VAL A 210 -6.15 6.10 1.32
N THR A 211 -7.04 5.12 1.32
CA THR A 211 -7.09 4.08 2.35
C THR A 211 -6.34 2.86 1.84
N VAL A 212 -5.32 2.44 2.58
CA VAL A 212 -4.50 1.27 2.24
C VAL A 212 -4.88 0.14 3.18
N GLU A 213 -5.62 -0.82 2.67
CA GLU A 213 -6.16 -1.91 3.48
C GLU A 213 -5.16 -3.05 3.68
N ASN A 214 -5.56 -4.04 4.49
CA ASN A 214 -4.76 -5.20 4.79
C ASN A 214 -4.35 -5.93 3.51
N GLY A 215 -3.06 -6.10 3.31
CA GLY A 215 -2.50 -6.74 2.12
C GLY A 215 -2.27 -5.80 0.94
N ALA A 216 -2.64 -4.52 1.06
CA ALA A 216 -2.38 -3.54 0.02
C ALA A 216 -1.08 -2.78 0.30
N THR A 217 -0.39 -2.39 -0.76
CA THR A 217 0.80 -1.54 -0.69
C THR A 217 0.62 -0.32 -1.58
N PHE A 218 0.94 0.85 -1.05
CA PHE A 218 0.91 2.11 -1.80
C PHE A 218 2.29 2.76 -1.77
N ALA A 219 2.83 3.09 -2.94
CA ALA A 219 4.13 3.75 -3.04
C ALA A 219 4.11 4.85 -4.10
N THR A 220 4.93 5.88 -3.90
CA THR A 220 4.95 7.03 -4.81
C THR A 220 6.37 7.53 -5.06
N ALA A 221 6.61 7.91 -6.31
CA ALA A 221 7.69 8.80 -6.73
C ALA A 221 7.12 10.02 -7.46
N GLY A 222 5.80 10.15 -7.47
CA GLY A 222 5.05 11.25 -8.07
C GLY A 222 4.50 12.19 -7.01
N GLU A 223 3.52 12.99 -7.41
CA GLU A 223 2.89 13.97 -6.53
C GLU A 223 1.59 13.40 -5.98
N VAL A 224 1.52 13.18 -4.66
CA VAL A 224 0.32 12.68 -3.98
C VAL A 224 -0.22 13.78 -3.09
N ASN A 225 -1.45 14.21 -3.36
CA ASN A 225 -2.12 15.33 -2.68
C ASN A 225 -3.29 14.88 -1.83
N ASN A 226 -3.20 13.68 -1.27
CA ASN A 226 -4.24 13.08 -0.44
C ASN A 226 -3.73 12.84 0.96
N ASN A 227 -4.65 12.78 1.92
CA ASN A 227 -4.36 12.15 3.20
C ASN A 227 -4.20 10.64 2.95
N ILE A 228 -3.40 9.98 3.78
CA ILE A 228 -3.20 8.52 3.68
C ILE A 228 -3.66 7.89 5.00
N ALA A 229 -4.49 6.87 4.89
CA ALA A 229 -4.90 6.05 6.03
C ALA A 229 -4.41 4.63 5.78
N VAL A 230 -3.37 4.22 6.47
CA VAL A 230 -2.84 2.86 6.39
C VAL A 230 -3.50 2.04 7.48
N LEU A 231 -4.30 1.07 7.10
CA LEU A 231 -4.98 0.20 8.06
C LEU A 231 -4.04 -0.94 8.47
N SER A 232 -4.43 -1.66 9.51
CA SER A 232 -3.65 -2.81 9.99
C SER A 232 -3.39 -3.80 8.85
N GLY A 233 -2.13 -4.14 8.64
CA GLY A 233 -1.71 -5.02 7.54
C GLY A 233 -1.52 -4.33 6.19
N GLY A 234 -1.82 -3.03 6.09
CA GLY A 234 -1.52 -2.22 4.92
C GLY A 234 -0.10 -1.66 4.99
N THR A 235 0.41 -1.21 3.86
CA THR A 235 1.78 -0.66 3.76
C THR A 235 1.79 0.62 2.93
N LEU A 236 2.30 1.70 3.51
CA LEU A 236 2.73 2.89 2.78
C LEU A 236 4.25 2.77 2.61
N ALA A 237 4.75 2.80 1.39
CA ALA A 237 6.14 2.49 1.12
C ALA A 237 6.84 3.62 0.36
N ALA A 238 8.13 3.77 0.60
CA ALA A 238 9.00 4.53 -0.27
C ALA A 238 9.07 3.82 -1.63
N TRP A 239 9.29 4.58 -2.70
CA TRP A 239 9.37 4.02 -4.05
C TRP A 239 10.41 2.90 -4.14
N ASN A 240 11.60 3.15 -3.60
CA ASN A 240 12.70 2.18 -3.64
C ASN A 240 12.45 0.95 -2.78
N ALA A 241 11.53 1.02 -1.83
CA ALA A 241 11.17 -0.14 -1.02
C ALA A 241 10.41 -1.18 -1.84
N VAL A 242 9.75 -0.76 -2.93
CA VAL A 242 8.93 -1.63 -3.78
C VAL A 242 9.62 -1.88 -5.12
N GLN A 243 10.20 -0.84 -5.72
CA GLN A 243 10.78 -0.90 -7.07
C GLN A 243 12.30 -1.09 -7.07
N GLY A 244 12.91 -1.11 -5.89
CA GLY A 244 14.37 -1.16 -5.77
C GLY A 244 15.00 0.15 -6.24
N ASN A 245 16.32 0.14 -6.36
CA ASN A 245 17.10 1.33 -6.72
C ASN A 245 17.01 1.59 -8.24
N SER A 246 15.86 1.51 -8.83
CA SER A 246 15.71 1.86 -10.23
C SER A 246 15.73 3.38 -10.38
N THR A 247 16.11 3.82 -11.56
CA THR A 247 16.35 5.21 -11.95
C THR A 247 15.15 6.15 -11.87
N LEU A 248 14.04 5.73 -11.26
CA LEU A 248 12.78 6.46 -11.30
C LEU A 248 12.55 7.38 -10.10
N SER A 249 13.31 7.23 -9.04
CA SER A 249 13.32 8.20 -7.93
C SER A 249 14.44 9.20 -8.16
N ALA A 250 14.25 10.09 -9.11
CA ALA A 250 15.28 11.04 -9.51
C ALA A 250 15.64 12.04 -8.41
N SER A 251 14.80 12.19 -7.40
CA SER A 251 15.04 13.12 -6.28
C SER A 251 15.50 12.42 -5.01
N GLY A 252 15.30 11.11 -4.91
CA GLY A 252 15.58 10.38 -3.68
C GLY A 252 14.67 10.79 -2.52
N VAL A 253 13.58 11.50 -2.81
CA VAL A 253 12.63 11.96 -1.80
C VAL A 253 11.23 11.64 -2.26
N ASP A 254 10.55 10.78 -1.52
CA ASP A 254 9.16 10.44 -1.75
C ASP A 254 8.28 11.35 -0.87
N THR A 255 7.20 11.90 -1.42
CA THR A 255 6.47 12.95 -0.72
C THR A 255 4.96 12.70 -0.74
N ILE A 256 4.35 12.82 0.44
CA ILE A 256 2.90 12.88 0.61
C ILE A 256 2.53 14.30 1.03
N ASN A 257 1.69 14.98 0.24
CA ASN A 257 1.15 16.30 0.57
C ASN A 257 -0.19 16.13 1.29
N GLY A 258 -0.15 15.68 2.52
CA GLY A 258 -1.32 15.42 3.35
C GLY A 258 -0.93 14.74 4.65
N ASN A 259 -1.90 14.49 5.50
CA ASN A 259 -1.68 13.81 6.76
C ASN A 259 -1.58 12.30 6.55
N VAL A 260 -0.81 11.64 7.39
CA VAL A 260 -0.68 10.17 7.36
C VAL A 260 -1.11 9.61 8.70
N THR A 261 -2.12 8.74 8.68
CA THR A 261 -2.50 7.93 9.83
C THR A 261 -2.00 6.51 9.55
N ASN A 262 -1.08 6.03 10.39
CA ASN A 262 -0.45 4.73 10.21
C ASN A 262 -0.94 3.73 11.26
N GLY A 263 -1.75 2.77 10.82
CA GLY A 263 -2.16 1.61 11.61
C GLY A 263 -1.50 0.32 11.12
N GLY A 264 -0.65 0.41 10.10
CA GLY A 264 0.07 -0.70 9.50
C GLY A 264 1.57 -0.45 9.46
N THR A 265 2.14 -0.37 8.26
CA THR A 265 3.58 -0.20 8.08
C THR A 265 3.89 1.01 7.20
N LEU A 266 4.78 1.87 7.67
CA LEU A 266 5.48 2.86 6.84
C LEU A 266 6.87 2.26 6.52
N LEU A 267 7.09 1.89 5.27
CA LEU A 267 8.25 1.13 4.82
C LEU A 267 9.20 2.03 4.03
N LEU A 268 10.32 2.42 4.65
CA LEU A 268 11.35 3.21 3.99
C LEU A 268 12.48 2.33 3.46
N SER A 269 12.73 1.19 4.11
CA SER A 269 13.86 0.32 3.77
C SER A 269 13.77 -0.18 2.32
N ALA A 270 14.82 0.06 1.55
CA ALA A 270 14.87 -0.35 0.14
C ALA A 270 14.95 -1.87 0.00
N ALA A 271 14.28 -2.39 -1.02
CA ALA A 271 14.22 -3.83 -1.29
C ALA A 271 15.61 -4.41 -1.65
N ASP A 272 16.50 -3.59 -2.18
CA ASP A 272 17.85 -3.98 -2.55
C ASP A 272 18.88 -3.71 -1.45
N ASN A 273 18.43 -3.41 -0.23
CA ASN A 273 19.28 -3.09 0.91
C ASN A 273 20.11 -1.81 0.73
N SER A 274 19.74 -0.91 -0.15
CA SER A 274 20.34 0.42 -0.19
C SER A 274 19.87 1.23 1.02
N VAL A 275 20.63 2.26 1.35
CA VAL A 275 20.40 3.11 2.53
C VAL A 275 20.36 4.55 2.07
N GLY A 276 19.51 5.37 2.70
CA GLY A 276 19.42 6.80 2.42
C GLY A 276 18.12 7.20 1.73
N ASN A 277 17.09 6.39 1.83
CA ASN A 277 15.76 6.80 1.37
C ASN A 277 15.25 7.93 2.26
N ASN A 278 14.67 8.95 1.62
CA ASN A 278 14.04 10.06 2.32
C ASN A 278 12.55 10.02 2.03
N PHE A 279 11.74 10.04 3.05
CA PHE A 279 10.28 10.08 2.93
C PHE A 279 9.76 11.32 3.65
N THR A 280 8.99 12.14 2.95
CA THR A 280 8.47 13.39 3.50
C THR A 280 6.94 13.34 3.60
N ILE A 281 6.43 13.66 4.78
CA ILE A 281 5.01 13.87 5.01
C ILE A 281 4.82 15.38 5.21
N ASN A 282 4.25 16.05 4.21
CA ASN A 282 3.88 17.45 4.30
C ASN A 282 2.51 17.57 4.98
N GLY A 283 2.48 17.28 6.26
CA GLY A 283 1.30 17.21 7.10
C GLY A 283 1.64 16.56 8.43
N ASP A 284 0.61 16.13 9.15
CA ASP A 284 0.76 15.47 10.43
C ASP A 284 0.91 13.96 10.26
N TYR A 285 1.59 13.34 11.21
CA TYR A 285 1.70 11.88 11.30
C TYR A 285 1.02 11.41 12.59
N THR A 286 0.17 10.41 12.47
CA THR A 286 -0.45 9.77 13.64
C THR A 286 -0.21 8.26 13.57
N GLY A 287 0.57 7.74 14.52
CA GLY A 287 0.75 6.31 14.67
C GLY A 287 -0.34 5.69 15.53
N SER A 288 -0.79 4.50 15.17
CA SER A 288 -1.70 3.70 16.01
C SER A 288 -0.93 2.58 16.68
N ASP A 289 -1.53 2.00 17.72
CA ASP A 289 -0.94 0.87 18.41
C ASP A 289 -0.68 -0.27 17.44
N GLY A 290 0.54 -0.80 17.47
CA GLY A 290 0.98 -1.89 16.57
C GLY A 290 1.51 -1.41 15.23
N SER A 291 1.45 -0.11 14.92
CA SER A 291 2.03 0.40 13.68
C SER A 291 3.56 0.35 13.69
N GLN A 292 4.16 0.27 12.51
CA GLN A 292 5.59 0.13 12.33
C GLN A 292 6.15 1.17 11.36
N ILE A 293 7.37 1.61 11.63
CA ILE A 293 8.21 2.38 10.71
C ILE A 293 9.45 1.53 10.48
N VAL A 294 9.74 1.17 9.23
CA VAL A 294 10.82 0.22 8.90
C VAL A 294 11.86 0.93 8.06
N MET A 295 13.12 0.92 8.54
CA MET A 295 14.22 1.68 7.98
C MET A 295 15.49 0.86 7.86
N ASN A 296 16.34 1.20 6.89
CA ASN A 296 17.71 0.73 6.78
C ASN A 296 18.65 1.81 7.32
N SER A 297 19.73 1.38 7.94
CA SER A 297 20.77 2.30 8.45
C SER A 297 22.12 1.61 8.37
N THR A 298 23.15 2.37 8.02
CA THR A 298 24.53 1.93 8.19
C THR A 298 24.97 2.39 9.57
N LEU A 299 24.82 1.52 10.57
CA LEU A 299 25.04 1.90 11.96
C LEU A 299 26.50 2.28 12.19
N GLY A 300 26.75 3.51 12.62
CA GLY A 300 28.07 4.10 12.82
C GLY A 300 27.99 5.40 13.62
N GLU A 301 28.81 6.39 13.22
CA GLU A 301 28.84 7.71 13.86
C GLU A 301 27.61 8.53 13.45
N ASP A 302 27.47 9.73 14.02
CA ASP A 302 26.33 10.63 13.81
C ASP A 302 25.94 10.84 12.34
N ASN A 303 26.91 10.90 11.44
CA ASN A 303 26.68 11.21 10.03
C ASN A 303 26.63 9.97 9.14
N SER A 304 26.53 8.78 9.72
CA SER A 304 26.44 7.55 8.95
C SER A 304 25.15 7.51 8.14
N PRO A 305 25.17 6.91 6.94
CA PRO A 305 23.96 6.87 6.10
C PRO A 305 22.81 6.17 6.81
N THR A 306 21.64 6.75 6.71
CA THR A 306 20.43 6.18 7.26
C THR A 306 19.21 6.59 6.41
N ASP A 307 18.16 5.78 6.40
CA ASP A 307 16.88 6.22 5.90
C ASP A 307 16.32 7.29 6.84
N HIS A 308 15.54 8.21 6.31
CA HIS A 308 15.09 9.37 7.06
C HIS A 308 13.62 9.68 6.76
N LEU A 309 12.85 9.91 7.82
CA LEU A 309 11.46 10.35 7.75
C LEU A 309 11.35 11.81 8.16
N THR A 310 10.83 12.66 7.28
CA THR A 310 10.55 14.06 7.58
C THR A 310 9.05 14.26 7.72
N ILE A 311 8.61 14.78 8.85
CA ILE A 311 7.22 15.16 9.11
C ILE A 311 7.23 16.68 9.29
N THR A 312 6.64 17.42 8.34
CA THR A 312 6.64 18.88 8.41
C THR A 312 5.61 19.43 9.40
N GLY A 313 4.60 18.65 9.68
CA GLY A 313 3.58 18.95 10.71
C GLY A 313 3.95 18.35 12.05
N SER A 314 2.94 17.97 12.78
CA SER A 314 3.07 17.38 14.13
C SER A 314 3.01 15.86 14.09
N SER A 315 3.51 15.21 15.14
CA SER A 315 3.43 13.76 15.27
C SER A 315 2.68 13.38 16.55
N PHE A 316 1.83 12.33 16.42
CA PHE A 316 0.94 11.87 17.49
C PHE A 316 0.92 10.34 17.56
N GLY A 317 0.41 9.83 18.68
CA GLY A 317 0.18 8.40 18.86
C GLY A 317 1.46 7.63 19.15
N GLN A 318 1.54 6.40 18.65
CA GLN A 318 2.72 5.56 18.91
C GLN A 318 3.03 4.66 17.73
N SER A 319 4.33 4.33 17.56
CA SER A 319 4.77 3.40 16.50
C SER A 319 6.04 2.68 16.92
N GLY A 320 6.15 1.42 16.53
CA GLY A 320 7.41 0.70 16.60
C GLY A 320 8.34 1.15 15.48
N VAL A 321 9.63 1.20 15.76
CA VAL A 321 10.66 1.51 14.76
C VAL A 321 11.57 0.30 14.61
N SER A 322 11.64 -0.24 13.40
CA SER A 322 12.52 -1.37 13.07
C SER A 322 13.69 -0.84 12.24
N ILE A 323 14.89 -1.04 12.73
CA ILE A 323 16.11 -0.64 12.04
C ILE A 323 16.86 -1.89 11.60
N THR A 324 17.23 -1.94 10.32
CA THR A 324 18.11 -2.99 9.79
C THR A 324 19.48 -2.39 9.53
N ASN A 325 20.51 -2.97 10.15
CA ASN A 325 21.90 -2.54 9.91
C ASN A 325 22.36 -3.07 8.55
N ILE A 326 22.75 -2.16 7.69
CA ILE A 326 23.29 -2.49 6.36
C ILE A 326 24.79 -2.16 6.35
N GLY A 327 25.59 -3.16 6.73
CA GLY A 327 27.05 -3.06 6.63
C GLY A 327 27.73 -2.15 7.63
N GLY A 328 27.02 -1.59 8.59
CA GLY A 328 27.62 -0.74 9.62
C GLY A 328 28.38 -1.57 10.64
N ALA A 329 29.60 -1.15 10.98
CA ALA A 329 30.45 -1.82 11.96
C ALA A 329 30.16 -1.34 13.39
N GLY A 330 29.34 -0.33 13.53
CA GLY A 330 29.08 0.32 14.81
C GLY A 330 30.19 1.29 15.19
N ALA A 331 29.83 2.40 15.79
CA ALA A 331 30.76 3.39 16.31
C ALA A 331 30.06 4.22 17.38
N GLN A 332 30.82 4.98 18.14
CA GLN A 332 30.27 5.89 19.13
C GLN A 332 29.65 7.09 18.45
N THR A 333 28.41 7.36 18.79
CA THR A 333 27.74 8.61 18.41
C THR A 333 28.03 9.69 19.45
N ILE A 334 27.94 10.94 19.04
CA ILE A 334 28.09 12.10 19.93
C ILE A 334 26.77 12.80 20.12
N ASN A 335 26.08 13.07 19.01
CA ASN A 335 24.77 13.71 19.01
C ASN A 335 23.67 12.77 18.53
N GLY A 336 24.04 11.57 18.09
CA GLY A 336 23.10 10.61 17.55
C GLY A 336 22.90 10.74 16.04
N MET A 337 22.38 9.66 15.43
CA MET A 337 22.01 9.61 14.03
C MET A 337 20.53 10.01 13.92
N GLU A 338 20.24 11.15 13.33
CA GLU A 338 18.85 11.59 13.15
C GLU A 338 18.13 10.70 12.15
N ILE A 339 17.01 10.10 12.55
CA ILE A 339 16.20 9.25 11.68
C ILE A 339 14.80 9.78 11.44
N VAL A 340 14.28 10.65 12.32
CA VAL A 340 12.97 11.29 12.13
C VAL A 340 13.08 12.76 12.54
N SER A 341 12.71 13.66 11.64
CA SER A 341 12.60 15.08 11.94
C SER A 341 11.13 15.52 11.96
N ILE A 342 10.77 16.37 12.91
CA ILE A 342 9.40 16.84 13.17
C ILE A 342 9.38 18.36 13.15
N GLY A 343 8.56 18.94 12.26
CA GLY A 343 8.47 20.40 12.15
C GLY A 343 7.50 21.04 13.13
N GLY A 344 6.53 20.29 13.61
CA GLY A 344 5.51 20.76 14.58
C GLY A 344 5.71 20.18 15.97
N SER A 345 4.61 19.93 16.69
CA SER A 345 4.66 19.25 17.97
C SER A 345 5.07 17.80 17.81
N SER A 346 6.00 17.33 18.61
CA SER A 346 6.47 15.95 18.59
C SER A 346 5.93 15.20 19.80
N GLU A 347 4.72 14.64 19.65
CA GLU A 347 4.02 13.96 20.74
C GLU A 347 3.93 12.45 20.52
N ALA A 348 4.36 11.97 19.35
CA ALA A 348 4.37 10.55 19.09
C ALA A 348 5.37 9.83 19.98
N GLN A 349 5.02 8.60 20.38
CA GLN A 349 5.93 7.72 21.12
C GLN A 349 6.52 6.73 20.12
N LEU A 350 7.80 6.90 19.82
CA LEU A 350 8.52 6.00 18.92
C LEU A 350 9.42 5.08 19.75
N THR A 351 9.31 3.78 19.55
CA THR A 351 10.09 2.80 20.31
C THR A 351 10.71 1.77 19.36
N LEU A 352 11.94 1.35 19.66
CA LEU A 352 12.58 0.29 18.88
C LEU A 352 11.80 -1.02 19.02
N ALA A 353 11.46 -1.64 17.90
CA ALA A 353 10.73 -2.90 17.89
C ALA A 353 11.59 -4.06 18.39
N LYS A 354 12.90 -3.92 18.31
CA LYS A 354 13.87 -4.91 18.76
C LYS A 354 15.22 -4.22 19.00
N PRO A 355 16.12 -4.86 19.76
CA PRO A 355 17.47 -4.30 19.98
C PRO A 355 18.21 -4.07 18.67
N VAL A 356 18.93 -2.98 18.58
CA VAL A 356 19.69 -2.55 17.42
C VAL A 356 21.17 -2.52 17.79
N VAL A 357 21.96 -3.45 17.22
CA VAL A 357 23.35 -3.66 17.62
C VAL A 357 24.25 -3.71 16.39
N ALA A 358 25.43 -3.14 16.49
CA ALA A 358 26.48 -3.23 15.48
C ALA A 358 27.85 -3.25 16.15
N GLY A 359 28.59 -4.34 15.95
CA GLY A 359 29.89 -4.53 16.61
C GLY A 359 29.72 -4.50 18.12
N ALA A 360 30.49 -3.64 18.76
CA ALA A 360 30.48 -3.47 20.22
C ALA A 360 29.53 -2.36 20.67
N TRP A 361 28.56 -1.99 19.84
CA TRP A 361 27.70 -0.85 20.12
C TRP A 361 26.21 -1.24 20.03
N GLU A 362 25.46 -0.82 21.04
CA GLU A 362 24.00 -0.92 21.08
C GLU A 362 23.43 0.46 20.83
N TYR A 363 22.49 0.57 19.92
CA TYR A 363 21.85 1.84 19.55
C TYR A 363 20.46 1.89 20.15
N ASN A 364 20.17 2.98 20.83
CA ASN A 364 18.86 3.24 21.43
C ASN A 364 18.23 4.48 20.79
N LEU A 365 16.91 4.55 20.82
CA LEU A 365 16.17 5.63 20.18
C LEU A 365 15.75 6.66 21.21
N TYR A 366 16.14 7.91 20.98
CA TYR A 366 15.84 9.02 21.89
C TYR A 366 15.23 10.19 21.14
N GLN A 367 14.28 10.85 21.80
CA GLN A 367 13.75 12.12 21.34
C GLN A 367 14.57 13.25 21.99
N HIS A 368 15.08 14.13 21.15
CA HIS A 368 15.85 15.29 21.62
C HIS A 368 14.95 16.50 21.87
N SER A 369 15.54 17.55 22.44
CA SER A 369 14.80 18.78 22.80
C SER A 369 14.30 19.55 21.57
N ASP A 370 14.83 19.27 20.39
CA ASP A 370 14.33 19.82 19.13
C ASP A 370 13.10 19.09 18.60
N GLY A 371 12.70 18.00 19.27
CA GLY A 371 11.56 17.19 18.89
C GLY A 371 11.88 16.05 17.95
N ASN A 372 13.10 16.00 17.40
CA ASN A 372 13.52 14.97 16.46
C ASN A 372 13.95 13.70 17.18
N TRP A 373 14.03 12.60 16.43
CA TRP A 373 14.37 11.29 17.00
C TRP A 373 15.72 10.80 16.45
N TYR A 374 16.56 10.33 17.36
CA TYR A 374 17.96 9.98 17.09
C TYR A 374 18.29 8.57 17.60
N LEU A 375 19.11 7.86 16.85
CA LEU A 375 19.77 6.63 17.32
C LEU A 375 21.08 7.02 17.99
N GLU A 376 21.22 6.69 19.28
CA GLU A 376 22.44 6.95 20.03
C GLU A 376 23.08 5.64 20.45
N SER A 377 24.39 5.55 20.26
CA SER A 377 25.13 4.34 20.57
C SER A 377 25.64 4.32 21.99
N LYS A 378 25.67 3.13 22.56
CA LYS A 378 26.26 2.85 23.86
C LYS A 378 27.09 1.59 23.71
N ALA A 379 28.29 1.58 24.30
CA ALA A 379 29.13 0.40 24.29
C ALA A 379 28.42 -0.76 25.01
N THR A 380 28.36 -1.91 24.37
CA THR A 380 27.89 -3.12 25.03
C THR A 380 28.91 -3.57 26.06
N PRO A 381 28.50 -4.04 27.23
CA PRO A 381 29.42 -4.58 28.19
C PRO A 381 30.23 -5.72 27.57
N SER A 382 31.53 -5.72 27.88
CA SER A 382 32.40 -6.81 27.46
C SER A 382 32.12 -8.04 28.34
N ASP A 383 31.96 -9.18 27.70
CA ASP A 383 31.87 -10.43 28.43
C ASP A 383 33.25 -11.07 28.63
N ASP A 384 34.35 -10.33 28.41
CA ASP A 384 35.68 -10.84 28.58
C ASP A 384 35.95 -11.03 30.08
N PRO A 385 36.11 -12.24 30.55
CA PRO A 385 36.35 -12.48 31.96
C PRO A 385 37.70 -11.92 32.43
N SER A 386 38.58 -11.55 31.51
CA SER A 386 39.89 -10.99 31.90
C SER A 386 39.81 -9.53 32.30
N ASP A 387 38.70 -8.89 32.02
CA ASP A 387 38.55 -7.49 32.36
C ASP A 387 38.28 -7.28 33.85
N ASP A 388 37.94 -8.34 34.54
CA ASP A 388 37.68 -8.20 35.96
C ASP A 388 38.94 -7.88 36.80
N THR A 389 40.08 -7.91 36.15
CA THR A 389 41.30 -7.70 36.95
C THR A 389 41.55 -6.27 37.28
N ASP A 390 40.90 -5.38 36.62
CA ASP A 390 41.23 -4.00 36.87
C ASP A 390 40.49 -3.37 37.99
N ASP A 391 39.47 -4.04 38.42
CA ASP A 391 38.70 -3.40 39.44
C ASP A 391 39.31 -3.55 40.80
N SER A 392 40.35 -4.28 40.87
CA SER A 392 40.95 -4.43 42.17
C SER A 392 41.46 -3.14 42.75
N GLY A 393 41.64 -2.16 41.92
CA GLY A 393 42.08 -0.89 42.45
C GLY A 393 40.98 -0.09 43.09
N ASN A 394 39.79 -0.44 42.92
CA ASN A 394 38.79 0.33 43.55
C ASN A 394 38.43 -0.25 44.84
N THR A 395 38.80 0.37 45.69
CA THR A 395 38.49 0.06 46.97
C THR A 395 37.21 0.45 47.46
N ASP A 396 36.55 0.92 46.63
CA ASP A 396 35.44 1.30 47.22
C ASP A 396 34.60 0.33 47.66
N ASP A 397 34.71 0.07 48.05
CA ASP A 397 34.15 -0.39 48.49
C ASP A 397 33.13 -0.53 48.71
N GLY A 398 33.03 -0.19 48.62
CA GLY A 398 32.17 -0.16 48.77
C GLY A 398 31.38 -0.96 49.09
N GLY A 399 31.62 -1.26 49.21
CA GLY A 399 31.18 -1.87 49.41
C GLY A 399 30.13 -2.45 49.59
N ASN A 400 30.01 -2.44 49.57
CA ASN A 400 29.26 -2.86 49.79
C ASN A 400 28.35 -3.57 49.74
N THR A 401 28.32 -3.53 49.53
CA THR A 401 27.29 -3.85 49.47
C THR A 401 26.79 -4.90 48.90
N ASP A 402 27.24 -5.25 48.53
CA ASP A 402 26.88 -6.11 47.81
C ASP A 402 26.44 -7.17 48.37
N ASN A 403 26.64 -7.12 48.83
CA ASN A 403 26.31 -7.99 49.11
C ASN A 403 25.42 -8.67 49.10
N GLY A 404 25.52 -8.55 48.74
CA GLY A 404 24.93 -9.02 48.49
C GLY A 404 24.45 -9.96 48.38
N GLY A 405 24.78 -10.19 48.48
CA GLY A 405 24.52 -10.94 48.44
C GLY A 405 23.90 -11.82 48.42
N ASN A 406 24.00 -11.90 48.54
CA ASN A 406 23.57 -12.72 48.51
C ASN A 406 22.87 -13.50 48.01
N THR A 407 23.02 -13.41 47.56
CA THR A 407 22.51 -14.09 47.05
C THR A 407 22.44 -15.06 46.47
N ASP A 408 23.13 -15.38 46.65
CA ASP A 408 23.21 -16.26 46.11
C ASP A 408 22.93 -17.26 46.21
N ASN A 409 23.07 -17.41 46.53
CA ASN A 409 22.91 -18.21 46.68
C ASN A 409 22.36 -18.93 46.48
N GLY A 410 22.53 -19.17 46.51
CA GLY A 410 22.23 -19.73 46.37
C GLY A 410 21.58 -20.43 46.08
N GLY A 411 21.79 -20.56 46.39
CA GLY A 411 21.50 -21.03 46.28
C GLY A 411 20.83 -21.44 46.01
N ASN A 412 21.13 -21.57 46.46
CA ASN A 412 20.82 -21.68 46.55
C ASN A 412 20.25 -21.88 45.96
N THR A 413 20.37 -21.91 45.90
CA THR A 413 20.20 -21.99 45.81
C THR A 413 19.73 -22.34 45.60
N ASP A 414 19.93 -22.55 45.99
CA ASP A 414 19.80 -22.75 46.31
C ASP A 414 19.26 -22.77 46.63
N ASN A 415 19.41 -22.90 47.13
CA ASN A 415 19.28 -22.75 47.82
C ASN A 415 18.55 -22.43 47.79
N GLY A 416 18.32 -22.80 47.88
CA GLY A 416 18.01 -22.40 48.11
C GLY A 416 17.21 -22.14 47.75
N GLY A 417 17.17 -22.25 48.00
CA GLY A 417 16.97 -21.88 48.04
C GLY A 417 16.20 -21.58 47.62
N ASN A 418 16.09 -21.77 47.93
CA ASN A 418 15.82 -21.46 47.91
C ASN A 418 15.21 -21.08 47.14
N THR A 419 15.22 -21.25 47.06
CA THR A 419 15.10 -21.06 46.83
C THR A 419 14.76 -21.09 46.34
N ASP A 420 14.87 -21.53 46.58
CA ASP A 420 14.95 -21.75 46.64
C ASP A 420 14.29 -21.53 46.49
N ASN A 421 14.27 -21.34 46.38
CA ASN A 421 14.16 -21.30 46.68
C ASN A 421 13.65 -21.09 46.11
N GLY A 422 13.63 -21.49 46.20
CA GLY A 422 13.61 -21.52 45.94
C GLY A 422 13.24 -21.65 45.21
N GLY A 423 13.55 -21.81 45.46
CA GLY A 423 13.86 -22.04 45.16
C GLY A 423 13.65 -22.26 44.46
N ASN A 424 13.69 -22.50 44.67
CA ASN A 424 14.15 -22.90 44.53
C ASN A 424 14.04 -23.11 43.59
N THR A 425 14.04 -23.22 43.05
CA THR A 425 14.48 -23.71 42.74
C THR A 425 14.64 -24.18 42.24
N ASP A 426 14.51 -24.52 42.19
CA ASP A 426 15.07 -25.19 42.29
C ASP A 426 14.92 -25.52 42.24
N ASN A 427 14.79 -25.93 42.46
CA ASN A 427 15.10 -26.40 42.94
C ASN A 427 14.99 -26.70 42.62
N GLY A 428 14.79 -26.98 42.37
CA GLY A 428 15.23 -27.35 42.47
C GLY A 428 14.97 -27.75 42.23
N GLY A 429 14.83 -28.12 42.35
CA GLY A 429 15.10 -28.48 42.53
C GLY A 429 14.79 -28.75 42.41
N ASN A 430 14.44 -29.05 42.55
CA ASN A 430 14.46 -29.34 42.96
C ASN A 430 14.29 -29.36 42.72
N THR A 431 14.14 -29.42 42.37
CA THR A 431 14.35 -29.57 42.79
C THR A 431 14.20 -29.52 42.94
N ASP A 432 13.95 -29.77 42.92
CA ASP A 432 13.99 -29.82 43.56
C ASP A 432 13.59 -29.62 43.94
N ASN A 433 13.21 -29.81 44.23
CA ASN A 433 13.00 -29.71 44.87
C ASN A 433 12.65 -29.42 44.88
N GLY A 434 12.47 -29.74 44.85
CA GLY A 434 12.36 -29.45 44.88
C GLY A 434 11.84 -29.26 44.67
N GLY A 435 11.62 -29.53 44.96
CA GLY A 435 11.35 -29.37 44.79
C GLY A 435 10.81 -29.21 44.33
N ASN A 436 10.71 -29.28 44.39
CA ASN A 436 10.27 -29.21 44.03
C ASN A 436 9.90 -29.04 43.33
N THR A 437 10.02 -29.10 43.22
CA THR A 437 9.72 -29.07 42.72
C THR A 437 9.29 -29.21 42.23
N ASP A 438 9.47 -29.42 42.23
CA ASP A 438 9.01 -29.73 41.84
C ASP A 438 8.29 -29.76 41.74
N ASN A 439 7.99 -29.58 41.95
CA ASN A 439 7.22 -29.75 41.78
C ASN A 439 6.48 -29.60 41.37
N GLY A 440 6.70 -29.50 41.16
CA GLY A 440 6.00 -29.49 40.61
C GLY A 440 5.19 -29.88 40.16
N GLY A 441 5.19 -30.06 40.02
CA GLY A 441 4.52 -30.46 39.63
C GLY A 441 3.71 -30.96 39.32
N ASN A 442 3.71 -30.82 39.46
CA ASN A 442 2.97 -31.28 39.07
C ASN A 442 2.24 -31.48 38.44
N THR A 443 2.36 -31.26 38.21
CA THR A 443 1.72 -31.53 37.58
C THR A 443 1.41 -32.38 36.90
N ASP A 444 1.67 -32.51 36.92
CA ASP A 444 1.45 -33.32 36.32
C ASP A 444 0.73 -34.03 36.13
N ASN A 445 0.45 -34.10 36.20
CA ASN A 445 -0.22 -34.84 35.96
C ASN A 445 -0.98 -35.16 35.44
N GLY A 446 -1.02 -34.91 35.06
CA GLY A 446 -1.68 -35.08 34.55
C GLY A 446 -2.14 -35.84 33.91
N GLY A 447 -2.01 -36.00 33.86
CA GLY A 447 -2.35 -36.51 33.28
C GLY A 447 -2.89 -37.57 32.90
N ASN A 448 -3.11 -37.82 33.03
CA ASN A 448 -3.46 -38.61 32.57
C ASN A 448 -4.42 -39.37 32.23
N THR A 449 -4.44 -39.04 31.84
CA THR A 449 -5.17 -39.98 31.23
C THR A 449 -5.59 -39.98 30.07
#